data_7b9721916aba016a5e0148b91bf70acf
#
_entry.id   7b9721916aba016a5e0148b91bf70acf
#
_cell.length_a   1.000
_cell.length_b   1.000
_cell.length_c   1.000
_cell.angle_alpha   90.00
_cell.angle_beta   90.00
_cell.angle_gamma   90.00
#
_symmetry.space_group_name_H-M   'P 1'
#
loop_
_entity.id
_entity.type
_entity.pdbx_description
1 polymer ?
#
loop_
_entity_poly.entity_id
_entity_poly.type
_entity_poly.pdbx_seq_one_letter_code
_entity_poly.pdbx_strand_id
1 'polypeptide(L)'
;MINPTQGLDFQRFTSDALLECFTAERDIVARHTPDTVPATTNFMPLWIGQDAWKWSREEDVVSVDIYPDPKDPFGGAYNALIHDMTRSQAGPGPWMLMELAAGPVNWRGVNHPKPRGMNRLWSLQAVARGADAVCYFQWRQSRQGAEKFHSGMLTHAGERGRTYQQVKGLGADLGKLAEAVGSGVRAEAAVLMDWDTWWAHQQSGRPSGKLDYAEVVRAWHQALWSQNVTTDFVHPESSASDLARYRLLVVPNLYLAGDAAIEALVAYVRGGGVLVGGFFTGVADKDDRVRDGGFDARLRELFGIDVLHEWWPLDEGDTVGVEGFDGTVWSEDLDLLPTAEVIAAYKGGELDGGPAVIRHRAGEGAAWYLSTLPEPDALRGLLARAAREAGVRPPLDRFPAGVEAVRRGELLFVLNHGQEPVTVPVDGTHEDLLSGAVHAGELTLPRYGVAVLREVVE
;
A
#
# COMPACT_ATOMS: atom_id res chain seq x y z
N MET A 1 -12.89 25.09 -19.39
CA MET A 1 -12.85 23.71 -18.86
C MET A 1 -12.21 22.86 -19.95
N ILE A 2 -11.15 22.14 -19.63
CA ILE A 2 -10.49 21.19 -20.56
C ILE A 2 -11.41 19.96 -20.65
N ASN A 3 -11.49 19.35 -21.83
CA ASN A 3 -12.20 18.07 -21.98
C ASN A 3 -11.52 17.02 -21.09
N PRO A 4 -12.24 16.31 -20.20
CA PRO A 4 -11.65 15.35 -19.26
C PRO A 4 -10.79 14.28 -19.95
N THR A 5 -11.29 13.66 -21.03
CA THR A 5 -10.56 12.66 -21.81
C THR A 5 -9.24 13.23 -22.39
N GLN A 6 -9.26 14.46 -22.89
CA GLN A 6 -8.05 15.12 -23.37
C GLN A 6 -7.06 15.38 -22.22
N GLY A 7 -7.55 15.73 -21.04
CA GLY A 7 -6.72 15.89 -19.85
C GLY A 7 -6.08 14.57 -19.41
N LEU A 8 -6.85 13.47 -19.45
CA LEU A 8 -6.35 12.11 -19.17
C LEU A 8 -5.28 11.70 -20.18
N ASP A 9 -5.52 11.88 -21.48
CA ASP A 9 -4.55 11.56 -22.53
C ASP A 9 -3.26 12.39 -22.41
N PHE A 10 -3.37 13.65 -21.94
CA PHE A 10 -2.20 14.47 -21.67
C PHE A 10 -1.35 13.93 -20.51
N GLN A 11 -1.96 13.40 -19.47
CA GLN A 11 -1.23 12.75 -18.36
C GLN A 11 -0.54 11.47 -18.83
N ARG A 12 -1.23 10.62 -19.59
CA ARG A 12 -0.64 9.43 -20.22
C ARG A 12 0.55 9.78 -21.08
N PHE A 13 0.36 10.76 -21.99
CA PHE A 13 1.45 11.25 -22.86
C PHE A 13 2.63 11.77 -22.05
N THR A 14 2.38 12.54 -20.98
CA THR A 14 3.46 13.12 -20.16
C THR A 14 4.29 12.01 -19.50
N SER A 15 3.63 11.00 -18.91
CA SER A 15 4.30 9.85 -18.30
C SER A 15 5.11 9.06 -19.33
N ASP A 16 4.52 8.78 -20.50
CA ASP A 16 5.16 8.02 -21.56
C ASP A 16 6.35 8.77 -22.17
N ALA A 17 6.23 10.09 -22.41
CA ALA A 17 7.32 10.92 -22.94
C ALA A 17 8.52 11.02 -21.96
N LEU A 18 8.25 11.08 -20.65
CA LEU A 18 9.32 11.04 -19.65
C LEU A 18 10.00 9.66 -19.62
N LEU A 19 9.21 8.58 -19.75
CA LEU A 19 9.75 7.22 -19.83
C LEU A 19 10.63 7.04 -21.07
N GLU A 20 10.24 7.59 -22.21
CA GLU A 20 11.08 7.59 -23.43
C GLU A 20 12.42 8.28 -23.20
N CYS A 21 12.45 9.39 -22.45
CA CYS A 21 13.70 10.05 -22.07
C CYS A 21 14.60 9.13 -21.23
N PHE A 22 14.02 8.50 -20.18
CA PHE A 22 14.74 7.57 -19.33
C PHE A 22 15.29 6.37 -20.11
N THR A 23 14.49 5.72 -20.94
CA THR A 23 14.91 4.55 -21.72
C THR A 23 16.01 4.91 -22.72
N ALA A 24 15.93 6.09 -23.35
CA ALA A 24 16.97 6.57 -24.27
C ALA A 24 18.31 6.78 -23.54
N GLU A 25 18.29 7.37 -22.35
CA GLU A 25 19.51 7.56 -21.53
C GLU A 25 20.05 6.22 -21.02
N ARG A 26 19.20 5.33 -20.50
CA ARG A 26 19.55 3.97 -20.08
C ARG A 26 20.25 3.21 -21.21
N ASP A 27 19.69 3.23 -22.43
CA ASP A 27 20.23 2.53 -23.58
C ASP A 27 21.60 3.07 -24.02
N ILE A 28 21.86 4.37 -23.79
CA ILE A 28 23.19 4.96 -24.00
C ILE A 28 24.16 4.44 -22.93
N VAL A 29 23.77 4.46 -21.66
CA VAL A 29 24.61 3.96 -20.55
C VAL A 29 24.92 2.47 -20.75
N ALA A 30 23.93 1.65 -21.09
CA ALA A 30 24.10 0.21 -21.32
C ALA A 30 25.14 -0.13 -22.40
N ARG A 31 25.30 0.74 -23.42
CA ARG A 31 26.35 0.54 -24.45
C ARG A 31 27.77 0.77 -23.94
N HIS A 32 27.93 1.43 -22.79
CA HIS A 32 29.21 1.81 -22.22
C HIS A 32 29.52 1.15 -20.87
N THR A 33 28.61 0.32 -20.38
CA THR A 33 28.76 -0.42 -19.10
C THR A 33 28.66 -1.92 -19.36
N PRO A 34 29.30 -2.77 -18.55
CA PRO A 34 29.07 -4.22 -18.59
C PRO A 34 27.62 -4.57 -18.27
N ASP A 35 27.10 -5.65 -18.84
CA ASP A 35 25.73 -6.17 -18.58
C ASP A 35 25.49 -6.54 -17.10
N THR A 36 26.54 -6.61 -16.28
CA THR A 36 26.46 -6.85 -14.83
C THR A 36 26.18 -5.59 -14.01
N VAL A 37 26.16 -4.41 -14.64
CA VAL A 37 25.85 -3.14 -13.97
C VAL A 37 24.37 -2.82 -14.20
N PRO A 38 23.51 -2.97 -13.16
CA PRO A 38 22.09 -2.72 -13.32
C PRO A 38 21.77 -1.23 -13.46
N ALA A 39 20.74 -0.91 -14.22
CA ALA A 39 20.18 0.43 -14.33
C ALA A 39 18.98 0.58 -13.37
N THR A 40 18.91 1.72 -12.73
CA THR A 40 17.81 2.11 -11.83
C THR A 40 17.58 3.60 -11.88
N THR A 41 16.38 4.04 -11.57
CA THR A 41 16.07 5.41 -11.18
C THR A 41 15.12 5.39 -9.99
N ASN A 42 15.26 6.36 -9.08
CA ASN A 42 14.46 6.39 -7.87
C ASN A 42 13.05 6.96 -8.13
N PHE A 43 12.03 6.22 -7.70
CA PHE A 43 10.66 6.69 -7.75
C PHE A 43 10.34 7.59 -6.56
N MET A 44 9.54 8.63 -6.80
CA MET A 44 8.86 9.34 -5.73
C MET A 44 7.65 8.52 -5.26
N PRO A 45 7.44 8.40 -3.93
CA PRO A 45 6.33 7.62 -3.41
C PRO A 45 4.99 8.27 -3.75
N LEU A 46 4.02 7.49 -4.24
CA LEU A 46 2.68 7.97 -4.59
C LEU A 46 2.73 9.27 -5.42
N TRP A 47 3.58 9.31 -6.44
CA TRP A 47 3.65 10.46 -7.31
C TRP A 47 2.77 10.29 -8.53
N ILE A 48 1.91 11.28 -8.74
CA ILE A 48 0.93 11.26 -9.82
C ILE A 48 1.55 11.52 -11.21
N GLY A 49 2.77 12.06 -11.29
CA GLY A 49 3.39 12.49 -12.53
C GLY A 49 3.89 11.36 -13.44
N GLN A 50 3.91 10.11 -12.98
CA GLN A 50 4.38 8.97 -13.76
C GLN A 50 3.66 7.68 -13.36
N ASP A 51 3.38 6.83 -14.33
CA ASP A 51 2.86 5.47 -14.10
C ASP A 51 4.00 4.53 -13.70
N ALA A 52 4.16 4.33 -12.41
CA ALA A 52 5.24 3.50 -11.89
C ALA A 52 5.14 2.01 -12.31
N TRP A 53 3.96 1.52 -12.72
CA TRP A 53 3.83 0.18 -13.30
C TRP A 53 4.52 0.04 -14.66
N LYS A 54 4.43 1.06 -15.50
CA LYS A 54 5.14 1.07 -16.79
C LYS A 54 6.64 1.25 -16.60
N TRP A 55 7.03 2.20 -15.72
CA TRP A 55 8.42 2.55 -15.49
C TRP A 55 9.21 1.40 -14.88
N SER A 56 8.66 0.69 -13.91
CA SER A 56 9.33 -0.42 -13.24
C SER A 56 9.71 -1.58 -14.18
N ARG A 57 9.05 -1.71 -15.32
CA ARG A 57 9.38 -2.71 -16.34
C ARG A 57 10.65 -2.38 -17.12
N GLU A 58 11.09 -1.14 -17.07
CA GLU A 58 12.26 -0.62 -17.77
C GLU A 58 13.49 -0.53 -16.87
N GLU A 59 13.38 -0.95 -15.61
CA GLU A 59 14.45 -0.93 -14.63
C GLU A 59 14.93 -2.34 -14.29
N ASP A 60 16.25 -2.50 -14.10
CA ASP A 60 16.84 -3.76 -13.61
C ASP A 60 16.64 -3.92 -12.09
N VAL A 61 16.61 -2.79 -11.37
CA VAL A 61 16.35 -2.73 -9.93
C VAL A 61 15.40 -1.58 -9.66
N VAL A 62 14.21 -1.89 -9.18
CA VAL A 62 13.26 -0.85 -8.79
C VAL A 62 13.69 -0.19 -7.49
N SER A 63 13.69 1.13 -7.45
CA SER A 63 14.08 1.87 -6.27
C SER A 63 13.13 3.02 -5.95
N VAL A 64 13.02 3.36 -4.64
CA VAL A 64 12.10 4.39 -4.16
C VAL A 64 12.76 5.25 -3.10
N ASP A 65 12.38 6.53 -3.08
CA ASP A 65 12.71 7.46 -2.00
C ASP A 65 11.55 7.57 -1.03
N ILE A 66 11.82 7.62 0.26
CA ILE A 66 10.76 7.79 1.25
C ILE A 66 11.20 8.66 2.44
N TYR A 67 10.39 9.66 2.74
CA TYR A 67 10.67 10.63 3.80
C TYR A 67 9.45 10.80 4.73
N PRO A 68 9.07 9.78 5.52
CA PRO A 68 7.92 9.89 6.41
C PRO A 68 8.16 10.94 7.51
N ASP A 69 7.08 11.57 7.98
CA ASP A 69 7.21 12.49 9.10
C ASP A 69 7.35 11.68 10.41
N PRO A 70 8.39 11.92 11.22
CA PRO A 70 8.53 11.27 12.53
C PRO A 70 7.41 11.55 13.53
N LYS A 71 6.57 12.55 13.25
CA LYS A 71 5.40 12.91 14.06
C LYS A 71 4.10 12.32 13.55
N ASP A 72 4.09 11.79 12.32
CA ASP A 72 2.91 11.09 11.80
C ASP A 72 2.72 9.77 12.58
N PRO A 73 1.61 9.61 13.30
CA PRO A 73 1.32 8.37 14.03
C PRO A 73 1.17 7.16 13.09
N PHE A 74 0.91 7.40 11.81
CA PHE A 74 0.75 6.39 10.77
C PHE A 74 1.98 6.27 9.85
N GLY A 75 3.12 6.88 10.22
CA GLY A 75 4.35 6.83 9.41
C GLY A 75 4.83 5.41 9.12
N GLY A 76 4.63 4.45 10.05
CA GLY A 76 4.91 3.03 9.82
C GLY A 76 3.99 2.39 8.78
N ALA A 77 2.70 2.72 8.78
CA ALA A 77 1.74 2.24 7.79
C ALA A 77 2.02 2.84 6.40
N TYR A 78 2.39 4.12 6.35
CA TYR A 78 2.78 4.77 5.10
C TYR A 78 4.05 4.14 4.50
N ASN A 79 5.07 3.88 5.32
CA ASN A 79 6.25 3.13 4.87
C ASN A 79 5.85 1.77 4.30
N ALA A 80 5.00 1.02 5.01
CA ALA A 80 4.55 -0.29 4.59
C ALA A 80 3.83 -0.23 3.22
N LEU A 81 2.95 0.74 3.01
CA LEU A 81 2.27 0.97 1.74
C LEU A 81 3.29 1.13 0.60
N ILE A 82 4.26 2.02 0.76
CA ILE A 82 5.25 2.31 -0.28
C ILE A 82 6.16 1.11 -0.54
N HIS A 83 6.59 0.42 0.51
CA HIS A 83 7.42 -0.78 0.37
C HIS A 83 6.68 -1.92 -0.33
N ASP A 84 5.40 -2.16 0.01
CA ASP A 84 4.58 -3.17 -0.63
C ASP A 84 4.34 -2.85 -2.11
N MET A 85 4.09 -1.58 -2.43
CA MET A 85 3.91 -1.13 -3.80
C MET A 85 5.21 -1.27 -4.61
N THR A 86 6.35 -0.82 -4.08
CA THR A 86 7.66 -0.94 -4.74
C THR A 86 8.03 -2.40 -4.97
N ARG A 87 7.84 -3.27 -3.96
CA ARG A 87 8.03 -4.73 -4.11
C ARG A 87 7.16 -5.30 -5.22
N SER A 88 5.90 -4.91 -5.29
CA SER A 88 4.97 -5.41 -6.30
C SER A 88 5.34 -4.94 -7.71
N GLN A 89 5.81 -3.72 -7.86
CA GLN A 89 6.32 -3.17 -9.10
C GLN A 89 7.60 -3.87 -9.56
N ALA A 90 8.50 -4.21 -8.65
CA ALA A 90 9.69 -4.99 -8.93
C ALA A 90 9.37 -6.46 -9.33
N GLY A 91 8.21 -6.96 -8.94
CA GLY A 91 7.84 -8.36 -9.19
C GLY A 91 8.80 -9.33 -8.51
N PRO A 92 9.37 -10.31 -9.25
CA PRO A 92 10.36 -11.23 -8.69
C PRO A 92 11.77 -10.63 -8.58
N GLY A 93 11.98 -9.42 -9.12
CA GLY A 93 13.26 -8.73 -9.12
C GLY A 93 13.59 -8.10 -7.76
N PRO A 94 14.85 -7.66 -7.60
CA PRO A 94 15.26 -6.92 -6.42
C PRO A 94 14.68 -5.51 -6.40
N TRP A 95 14.45 -4.99 -5.18
CA TRP A 95 14.14 -3.58 -5.01
C TRP A 95 14.98 -2.99 -3.87
N MET A 96 15.16 -1.68 -3.89
CA MET A 96 15.89 -0.99 -2.85
C MET A 96 15.24 0.31 -2.42
N LEU A 97 15.40 0.61 -1.13
CA LEU A 97 15.12 1.92 -0.60
C LEU A 97 16.31 2.83 -0.94
N MET A 98 16.18 3.65 -1.99
CA MET A 98 17.27 4.48 -2.50
C MET A 98 17.54 5.65 -1.58
N GLU A 99 16.48 6.30 -1.08
CA GLU A 99 16.63 7.41 -0.17
C GLU A 99 15.74 7.26 1.06
N LEU A 100 16.36 7.28 2.22
CA LEU A 100 15.72 7.47 3.51
C LEU A 100 16.45 8.60 4.23
N ALA A 101 15.73 9.54 4.85
CA ALA A 101 16.41 10.54 5.67
C ALA A 101 17.12 9.89 6.87
N ALA A 102 18.40 10.16 7.04
CA ALA A 102 19.13 9.71 8.23
C ALA A 102 18.65 10.41 9.52
N GLY A 103 18.10 11.61 9.41
CA GLY A 103 17.57 12.45 10.49
C GLY A 103 16.49 13.40 9.98
N PRO A 104 16.43 14.67 10.46
CA PRO A 104 15.44 15.63 9.97
C PRO A 104 15.68 16.03 8.51
N VAL A 105 14.61 16.26 7.79
CA VAL A 105 14.60 16.89 6.46
C VAL A 105 14.66 18.43 6.59
N ASN A 106 14.55 19.19 5.50
CA ASN A 106 14.67 20.66 5.55
C ASN A 106 13.54 21.43 4.86
N TRP A 107 12.50 20.75 4.38
CA TRP A 107 11.42 21.35 3.59
C TRP A 107 10.04 21.42 4.27
N ARG A 108 9.88 20.85 5.47
CA ARG A 108 8.63 20.97 6.23
C ARG A 108 8.58 22.26 7.02
N GLY A 109 7.40 22.71 7.40
CA GLY A 109 7.22 23.84 8.30
C GLY A 109 7.95 23.66 9.64
N VAL A 110 7.96 22.42 10.17
CA VAL A 110 8.79 21.99 11.31
C VAL A 110 9.46 20.67 10.96
N ASN A 111 10.78 20.62 11.00
CA ASN A 111 11.57 19.45 10.63
C ASN A 111 11.99 18.68 11.88
N HIS A 112 11.18 17.69 12.27
CA HIS A 112 11.42 16.90 13.47
C HIS A 112 12.55 15.86 13.26
N PRO A 113 13.45 15.71 14.23
CA PRO A 113 14.38 14.59 14.21
C PRO A 113 13.67 13.29 14.54
N LYS A 114 14.16 12.18 13.99
CA LYS A 114 13.67 10.85 14.36
C LYS A 114 13.98 10.54 15.83
N PRO A 115 13.02 10.06 16.62
CA PRO A 115 13.29 9.50 17.94
C PRO A 115 14.34 8.37 17.91
N ARG A 116 14.97 8.10 19.04
CA ARG A 116 15.95 7.00 19.15
C ARG A 116 15.27 5.67 18.83
N GLY A 117 15.90 4.87 17.96
CA GLY A 117 15.38 3.60 17.48
C GLY A 117 14.55 3.68 16.19
N MET A 118 13.87 4.79 15.92
CA MET A 118 12.97 4.92 14.76
C MET A 118 13.71 4.78 13.42
N ASN A 119 14.94 5.30 13.30
CA ASN A 119 15.71 5.14 12.06
C ASN A 119 16.03 3.67 11.78
N ARG A 120 16.41 2.91 12.82
CA ARG A 120 16.64 1.47 12.76
C ARG A 120 15.36 0.71 12.42
N LEU A 121 14.26 1.06 13.10
CA LEU A 121 12.94 0.46 12.85
C LEU A 121 12.51 0.60 11.39
N TRP A 122 12.52 1.81 10.84
CA TRP A 122 12.07 2.06 9.46
C TRP A 122 12.99 1.43 8.40
N SER A 123 14.30 1.39 8.68
CA SER A 123 15.26 0.70 7.80
C SER A 123 15.03 -0.82 7.78
N LEU A 124 14.83 -1.42 8.95
CA LEU A 124 14.54 -2.85 9.05
C LEU A 124 13.12 -3.19 8.56
N GLN A 125 12.18 -2.25 8.60
CA GLN A 125 10.86 -2.40 7.97
C GLN A 125 10.96 -2.55 6.45
N ALA A 126 11.83 -1.76 5.80
CA ALA A 126 12.08 -1.92 4.37
C ALA A 126 12.65 -3.32 4.07
N VAL A 127 13.63 -3.78 4.86
CA VAL A 127 14.19 -5.14 4.73
C VAL A 127 13.10 -6.19 4.96
N ALA A 128 12.28 -6.07 6.02
CA ALA A 128 11.17 -6.98 6.29
C ALA A 128 10.22 -7.11 5.10
N ARG A 129 9.98 -6.01 4.37
CA ARG A 129 9.09 -5.94 3.21
C ARG A 129 9.78 -6.18 1.87
N GLY A 130 11.02 -6.70 1.88
CA GLY A 130 11.69 -7.25 0.72
C GLY A 130 12.81 -6.39 0.13
N ALA A 131 13.15 -5.23 0.69
CA ALA A 131 14.29 -4.45 0.21
C ALA A 131 15.60 -5.22 0.41
N ASP A 132 16.43 -5.27 -0.64
CA ASP A 132 17.78 -5.84 -0.56
C ASP A 132 18.84 -4.79 -0.23
N ALA A 133 18.49 -3.52 -0.26
CA ALA A 133 19.36 -2.42 0.16
C ALA A 133 18.56 -1.29 0.81
N VAL A 134 19.21 -0.60 1.75
CA VAL A 134 18.72 0.63 2.38
C VAL A 134 19.79 1.69 2.25
N CYS A 135 19.52 2.72 1.48
CA CYS A 135 20.39 3.85 1.25
C CYS A 135 19.84 5.11 1.94
N TYR A 136 20.71 6.06 2.19
CA TYR A 136 20.35 7.29 2.88
C TYR A 136 20.68 8.52 2.07
N PHE A 137 19.78 9.46 2.01
CA PHE A 137 20.10 10.83 1.68
C PHE A 137 20.48 11.55 2.98
N GLN A 138 21.76 11.88 3.19
CA GLN A 138 22.91 11.75 2.33
C GLN A 138 24.12 11.28 3.16
N TRP A 139 25.27 10.99 2.51
CA TRP A 139 26.48 10.58 3.24
C TRP A 139 26.91 11.61 4.28
N ARG A 140 27.07 12.87 3.85
CA ARG A 140 27.54 13.95 4.71
C ARG A 140 26.65 15.17 4.60
N GLN A 141 26.19 15.67 5.74
CA GLN A 141 25.37 16.87 5.83
C GLN A 141 26.07 18.09 5.21
N SER A 142 25.40 18.77 4.30
CA SER A 142 25.89 19.98 3.62
C SER A 142 26.15 21.11 4.61
N ARG A 143 27.20 21.90 4.37
CA ARG A 143 27.58 23.02 5.25
C ARG A 143 26.94 24.35 4.80
N GLN A 144 26.48 24.42 3.56
CA GLN A 144 25.89 25.61 2.95
C GLN A 144 24.87 25.22 1.88
N GLY A 145 24.16 26.18 1.33
CA GLY A 145 23.11 25.95 0.35
C GLY A 145 21.76 25.63 0.99
N ALA A 146 20.78 25.23 0.18
CA ALA A 146 19.42 24.98 0.62
C ALA A 146 19.34 23.81 1.61
N GLU A 147 20.18 22.79 1.43
CA GLU A 147 20.15 21.53 2.21
C GLU A 147 21.08 21.52 3.43
N LYS A 148 21.60 22.66 3.84
CA LYS A 148 22.52 22.74 4.99
C LYS A 148 21.94 22.20 6.32
N PHE A 149 20.62 22.13 6.43
CA PHE A 149 19.90 21.56 7.56
C PHE A 149 19.24 20.21 7.26
N HIS A 150 19.32 19.72 6.03
CA HIS A 150 18.96 18.34 5.73
C HIS A 150 20.01 17.42 6.36
N SER A 151 19.56 16.41 7.12
CA SER A 151 20.49 15.49 7.78
C SER A 151 21.24 14.62 6.78
N GLY A 152 22.39 14.14 7.21
CA GLY A 152 23.14 13.09 6.53
C GLY A 152 23.54 12.01 7.53
N MET A 153 24.10 10.90 7.06
CA MET A 153 24.66 9.88 7.93
C MET A 153 25.74 10.48 8.85
N LEU A 154 26.64 11.28 8.26
CA LEU A 154 27.63 12.09 8.99
C LEU A 154 27.10 13.52 9.11
N THR A 155 26.50 13.85 10.25
CA THR A 155 25.97 15.18 10.53
C THR A 155 27.07 16.19 10.83
N HIS A 156 26.73 17.48 11.02
CA HIS A 156 27.68 18.51 11.48
C HIS A 156 28.37 18.14 12.80
N ALA A 157 27.78 17.25 13.63
CA ALA A 157 28.37 16.75 14.86
C ALA A 157 29.52 15.72 14.63
N GLY A 158 29.75 15.32 13.38
CA GLY A 158 30.78 14.35 13.01
C GLY A 158 30.46 12.91 13.49
N GLU A 159 31.49 12.07 13.51
CA GLU A 159 31.36 10.64 13.82
C GLU A 159 30.85 10.35 15.24
N ARG A 160 31.04 11.25 16.19
CA ARG A 160 30.50 11.13 17.55
C ARG A 160 29.01 11.46 17.62
N GLY A 161 28.43 11.99 16.54
CA GLY A 161 27.03 12.31 16.45
C GLY A 161 26.15 11.05 16.52
N ARG A 162 25.01 11.19 17.18
CA ARG A 162 24.06 10.08 17.38
C ARG A 162 23.64 9.42 16.09
N THR A 163 23.33 10.19 15.06
CA THR A 163 22.88 9.68 13.76
C THR A 163 23.92 8.74 13.16
N TYR A 164 25.19 9.15 13.14
CA TYR A 164 26.25 8.29 12.62
C TYR A 164 26.39 6.98 13.42
N GLN A 165 26.32 7.04 14.75
CA GLN A 165 26.39 5.84 15.59
C GLN A 165 25.20 4.90 15.38
N GLN A 166 24.00 5.44 15.15
CA GLN A 166 22.81 4.63 14.82
C GLN A 166 22.95 3.95 13.45
N VAL A 167 23.42 4.67 12.43
CA VAL A 167 23.64 4.09 11.09
C VAL A 167 24.75 3.03 11.13
N LYS A 168 25.84 3.28 11.86
CA LYS A 168 26.90 2.29 12.08
C LYS A 168 26.37 1.02 12.75
N GLY A 169 25.53 1.18 13.79
CA GLY A 169 24.87 0.05 14.47
C GLY A 169 23.94 -0.73 13.54
N LEU A 170 23.16 -0.03 12.71
CA LEU A 170 22.31 -0.67 11.72
C LEU A 170 23.13 -1.46 10.68
N GLY A 171 24.28 -0.94 10.23
CA GLY A 171 25.16 -1.68 9.32
C GLY A 171 25.63 -3.01 9.91
N ALA A 172 25.90 -3.05 11.22
CA ALA A 172 26.24 -4.28 11.93
C ALA A 172 25.02 -5.25 12.03
N ASP A 173 23.81 -4.72 12.23
CA ASP A 173 22.58 -5.52 12.24
C ASP A 173 22.30 -6.12 10.86
N LEU A 174 22.41 -5.32 9.79
CA LEU A 174 22.20 -5.79 8.40
C LEU A 174 23.20 -6.91 8.04
N GLY A 175 24.45 -6.82 8.52
CA GLY A 175 25.45 -7.89 8.32
C GLY A 175 25.03 -9.24 8.90
N LYS A 176 24.11 -9.28 9.89
CA LYS A 176 23.56 -10.51 10.46
C LYS A 176 22.40 -11.10 9.65
N LEU A 177 21.86 -10.33 8.72
CA LEU A 177 20.67 -10.67 7.95
C LEU A 177 20.98 -11.07 6.49
N ALA A 178 22.20 -11.56 6.22
CA ALA A 178 22.61 -11.94 4.86
C ALA A 178 21.68 -12.99 4.23
N GLU A 179 21.07 -13.87 5.02
CA GLU A 179 20.12 -14.88 4.54
C GLU A 179 18.76 -14.29 4.07
N ALA A 180 18.47 -13.04 4.42
CA ALA A 180 17.28 -12.35 3.91
C ALA A 180 17.44 -11.86 2.45
N VAL A 181 18.69 -11.66 2.00
CA VAL A 181 18.97 -11.14 0.65
C VAL A 181 18.46 -12.11 -0.42
N GLY A 182 17.70 -11.59 -1.38
CA GLY A 182 17.08 -12.37 -2.44
C GLY A 182 15.91 -13.26 -2.02
N SER A 183 15.54 -13.28 -0.71
CA SER A 183 14.36 -14.00 -0.27
C SER A 183 13.09 -13.16 -0.49
N GLY A 184 11.98 -13.85 -0.83
CA GLY A 184 10.69 -13.19 -1.13
C GLY A 184 9.84 -12.95 0.10
N VAL A 185 8.97 -11.96 -0.01
CA VAL A 185 7.83 -11.76 0.91
C VAL A 185 6.59 -12.34 0.27
N ARG A 186 5.83 -13.15 1.02
CA ARG A 186 4.60 -13.76 0.52
C ARG A 186 3.39 -13.02 1.06
N ALA A 187 2.56 -12.50 0.15
CA ALA A 187 1.27 -11.90 0.45
C ALA A 187 0.12 -12.83 0.03
N GLU A 188 -0.92 -12.92 0.86
CA GLU A 188 -2.16 -13.63 0.55
C GLU A 188 -3.29 -12.67 0.17
N ALA A 189 -3.07 -11.36 0.30
CA ALA A 189 -3.97 -10.29 -0.09
C ALA A 189 -3.31 -9.36 -1.08
N ALA A 190 -4.11 -8.71 -1.94
CA ALA A 190 -3.63 -7.67 -2.82
C ALA A 190 -4.55 -6.46 -2.84
N VAL A 191 -3.99 -5.28 -3.12
CA VAL A 191 -4.70 -4.02 -3.33
C VAL A 191 -4.51 -3.61 -4.78
N LEU A 192 -5.60 -3.33 -5.48
CA LEU A 192 -5.52 -2.82 -6.85
C LEU A 192 -5.22 -1.33 -6.82
N MET A 193 -4.23 -0.91 -7.60
CA MET A 193 -3.88 0.49 -7.80
C MET A 193 -3.70 0.81 -9.28
N ASP A 194 -4.33 1.91 -9.72
CA ASP A 194 -4.41 2.33 -11.12
C ASP A 194 -4.07 3.82 -11.27
N TRP A 195 -3.02 4.14 -12.04
CA TRP A 195 -2.66 5.53 -12.36
C TRP A 195 -3.66 6.20 -13.28
N ASP A 196 -4.23 5.47 -14.24
CA ASP A 196 -5.26 6.00 -15.14
C ASP A 196 -6.49 6.47 -14.37
N THR A 197 -6.99 5.67 -13.43
CA THR A 197 -8.05 6.07 -12.50
C THR A 197 -7.64 7.29 -11.67
N TRP A 198 -6.41 7.33 -11.16
CA TRP A 198 -5.92 8.48 -10.40
C TRP A 198 -5.90 9.76 -11.24
N TRP A 199 -5.38 9.68 -12.47
CA TRP A 199 -5.40 10.81 -13.42
C TRP A 199 -6.80 11.24 -13.80
N ALA A 200 -7.72 10.31 -14.03
CA ALA A 200 -9.11 10.62 -14.30
C ALA A 200 -9.75 11.38 -13.12
N HIS A 201 -9.44 11.00 -11.88
CA HIS A 201 -9.87 11.73 -10.69
C HIS A 201 -9.31 13.15 -10.55
N GLN A 202 -8.28 13.52 -11.28
CA GLN A 202 -7.79 14.91 -11.33
C GLN A 202 -8.49 15.78 -12.38
N GLN A 203 -9.28 15.17 -13.29
CA GLN A 203 -9.98 15.93 -14.33
C GLN A 203 -11.21 16.64 -13.77
N SER A 204 -11.69 17.67 -14.48
CA SER A 204 -12.91 18.39 -14.14
C SER A 204 -14.16 17.64 -14.57
N GLY A 205 -15.34 18.02 -14.04
CA GLY A 205 -16.63 17.49 -14.47
C GLY A 205 -17.07 16.21 -13.76
N ARG A 206 -16.43 15.87 -12.64
CA ARG A 206 -16.79 14.72 -11.77
C ARG A 206 -17.91 15.09 -10.78
N PRO A 207 -18.62 14.10 -10.22
CA PRO A 207 -19.59 14.35 -9.16
C PRO A 207 -18.98 15.01 -7.91
N SER A 208 -17.72 14.72 -7.59
CA SER A 208 -16.98 15.35 -6.49
C SER A 208 -15.54 15.70 -6.89
N GLY A 209 -15.08 16.88 -6.51
CA GLY A 209 -13.68 17.27 -6.54
C GLY A 209 -12.92 16.95 -5.25
N LYS A 210 -13.60 16.34 -4.25
CA LYS A 210 -13.06 16.03 -2.93
C LYS A 210 -12.57 14.59 -2.79
N LEU A 211 -12.88 13.74 -3.75
CA LEU A 211 -12.39 12.37 -3.77
C LEU A 211 -10.89 12.36 -4.09
N ASP A 212 -10.07 12.08 -3.08
CA ASP A 212 -8.63 11.85 -3.22
C ASP A 212 -8.36 10.35 -3.34
N TYR A 213 -8.03 9.92 -4.54
CA TYR A 213 -7.79 8.51 -4.86
C TYR A 213 -6.63 7.91 -4.04
N ALA A 214 -5.53 8.64 -3.89
CA ALA A 214 -4.37 8.15 -3.15
C ALA A 214 -4.68 7.98 -1.66
N GLU A 215 -5.47 8.90 -1.07
CA GLU A 215 -5.91 8.80 0.32
C GLU A 215 -6.89 7.63 0.53
N VAL A 216 -7.78 7.35 -0.44
CA VAL A 216 -8.64 6.15 -0.38
C VAL A 216 -7.80 4.88 -0.39
N VAL A 217 -6.87 4.74 -1.33
CA VAL A 217 -5.95 3.58 -1.39
C VAL A 217 -5.16 3.43 -0.10
N ARG A 218 -4.65 4.56 0.45
CA ARG A 218 -3.91 4.59 1.71
C ARG A 218 -4.75 4.09 2.89
N ALA A 219 -6.00 4.57 3.01
CA ALA A 219 -6.90 4.16 4.08
C ALA A 219 -7.16 2.64 4.07
N TRP A 220 -7.40 2.07 2.90
CA TRP A 220 -7.67 0.65 2.75
C TRP A 220 -6.42 -0.22 3.02
N HIS A 221 -5.25 0.18 2.52
CA HIS A 221 -4.00 -0.52 2.83
C HIS A 221 -3.67 -0.43 4.33
N GLN A 222 -3.82 0.75 4.96
CA GLN A 222 -3.60 0.95 6.39
C GLN A 222 -4.51 0.06 7.24
N ALA A 223 -5.77 -0.12 6.83
CA ALA A 223 -6.72 -1.01 7.50
C ALA A 223 -6.27 -2.48 7.45
N LEU A 224 -5.67 -2.94 6.35
CA LEU A 224 -5.07 -4.29 6.24
C LEU A 224 -3.76 -4.38 7.03
N TRP A 225 -2.88 -3.40 6.90
CA TRP A 225 -1.61 -3.35 7.63
C TRP A 225 -1.81 -3.41 9.15
N SER A 226 -2.80 -2.69 9.68
CA SER A 226 -3.10 -2.68 11.11
C SER A 226 -3.56 -4.04 11.66
N GLN A 227 -3.83 -4.99 10.79
CA GLN A 227 -4.20 -6.38 11.09
C GLN A 227 -3.08 -7.38 10.77
N ASN A 228 -1.88 -6.88 10.48
CA ASN A 228 -0.74 -7.69 10.02
C ASN A 228 -1.04 -8.52 8.75
N VAL A 229 -1.96 -8.06 7.91
CA VAL A 229 -2.18 -8.65 6.61
C VAL A 229 -1.12 -8.09 5.66
N THR A 230 -0.17 -8.94 5.26
CA THR A 230 0.81 -8.60 4.23
C THR A 230 0.10 -8.51 2.87
N THR A 231 0.28 -7.40 2.17
CA THR A 231 -0.38 -7.12 0.89
C THR A 231 0.63 -6.91 -0.22
N ASP A 232 0.29 -7.37 -1.43
CA ASP A 232 0.89 -6.89 -2.66
C ASP A 232 0.00 -5.82 -3.29
N PHE A 233 0.52 -5.10 -4.27
CA PHE A 233 -0.28 -4.29 -5.19
C PHE A 233 -0.43 -5.01 -6.52
N VAL A 234 -1.53 -4.78 -7.22
CA VAL A 234 -1.80 -5.34 -8.54
C VAL A 234 -2.26 -4.28 -9.52
N HIS A 235 -1.80 -4.42 -10.77
CA HIS A 235 -2.23 -3.59 -11.87
C HIS A 235 -3.64 -3.99 -12.33
N PRO A 236 -4.50 -3.08 -12.82
CA PRO A 236 -5.83 -3.41 -13.36
C PRO A 236 -5.79 -4.47 -14.47
N GLU A 237 -4.75 -4.46 -15.29
CA GLU A 237 -4.59 -5.43 -16.38
C GLU A 237 -3.99 -6.77 -15.95
N SER A 238 -3.86 -7.03 -14.64
CA SER A 238 -3.44 -8.35 -14.15
C SER A 238 -4.42 -9.42 -14.59
N SER A 239 -3.91 -10.53 -15.12
CA SER A 239 -4.75 -11.62 -15.57
C SER A 239 -5.46 -12.33 -14.40
N ALA A 240 -6.55 -13.04 -14.69
CA ALA A 240 -7.24 -13.83 -13.68
C ALA A 240 -6.31 -14.88 -13.02
N SER A 241 -5.33 -15.42 -13.76
CA SER A 241 -4.32 -16.35 -13.22
C SER A 241 -3.35 -15.67 -12.26
N ASP A 242 -2.98 -14.40 -12.52
CA ASP A 242 -2.14 -13.62 -11.61
C ASP A 242 -2.89 -13.27 -10.32
N LEU A 243 -4.16 -12.93 -10.44
CA LEU A 243 -5.02 -12.63 -9.30
C LEU A 243 -5.31 -13.87 -8.45
N ALA A 244 -5.43 -15.06 -9.06
CA ALA A 244 -5.77 -16.31 -8.37
C ALA A 244 -4.74 -16.76 -7.30
N ARG A 245 -3.54 -16.16 -7.27
CA ARG A 245 -2.56 -16.41 -6.19
C ARG A 245 -2.95 -15.75 -4.87
N TYR A 246 -3.84 -14.76 -4.90
CA TYR A 246 -4.34 -14.07 -3.70
C TYR A 246 -5.67 -14.65 -3.25
N ARG A 247 -5.87 -14.75 -1.97
CA ARG A 247 -7.13 -15.16 -1.35
C ARG A 247 -8.12 -13.99 -1.24
N LEU A 248 -7.57 -12.79 -0.98
CA LEU A 248 -8.31 -11.54 -0.86
C LEU A 248 -7.80 -10.53 -1.87
N LEU A 249 -8.69 -9.99 -2.68
CA LEU A 249 -8.41 -8.84 -3.54
C LEU A 249 -9.23 -7.64 -3.06
N VAL A 250 -8.56 -6.51 -2.89
CA VAL A 250 -9.17 -5.26 -2.46
C VAL A 250 -9.05 -4.24 -3.60
N VAL A 251 -10.17 -3.68 -4.01
CA VAL A 251 -10.30 -2.67 -5.08
C VAL A 251 -10.91 -1.41 -4.46
N PRO A 252 -10.10 -0.53 -3.85
CA PRO A 252 -10.59 0.63 -3.12
C PRO A 252 -11.46 1.57 -3.98
N ASN A 253 -11.05 1.74 -5.23
CA ASN A 253 -11.74 2.47 -6.26
C ASN A 253 -11.13 2.11 -7.63
N LEU A 254 -11.94 1.76 -8.61
CA LEU A 254 -11.52 1.51 -9.99
C LEU A 254 -12.49 2.24 -10.92
N TYR A 255 -12.41 3.57 -10.95
CA TYR A 255 -13.28 4.41 -11.75
C TYR A 255 -13.21 4.05 -13.25
N LEU A 256 -11.98 3.99 -13.79
CA LEU A 256 -11.75 3.51 -15.15
C LEU A 256 -11.56 1.99 -15.14
N ALA A 257 -12.52 1.26 -15.67
CA ALA A 257 -12.45 -0.19 -15.74
C ALA A 257 -12.52 -0.67 -17.21
N GLY A 258 -11.40 -1.14 -17.73
CA GLY A 258 -11.33 -1.79 -19.03
C GLY A 258 -11.98 -3.17 -19.01
N ASP A 259 -12.42 -3.67 -20.18
CA ASP A 259 -13.11 -4.96 -20.26
C ASP A 259 -12.28 -6.14 -19.75
N ALA A 260 -10.96 -6.16 -20.06
CA ALA A 260 -10.05 -7.21 -19.57
C ALA A 260 -9.95 -7.21 -18.02
N ALA A 261 -9.87 -6.03 -17.40
CA ALA A 261 -9.84 -5.89 -15.95
C ALA A 261 -11.13 -6.44 -15.33
N ILE A 262 -12.29 -6.06 -15.88
CA ILE A 262 -13.59 -6.55 -15.42
C ILE A 262 -13.70 -8.06 -15.54
N GLU A 263 -13.32 -8.62 -16.68
CA GLU A 263 -13.32 -10.07 -16.90
C GLU A 263 -12.41 -10.82 -15.92
N ALA A 264 -11.23 -10.27 -15.64
CA ALA A 264 -10.29 -10.85 -14.67
C ALA A 264 -10.87 -10.83 -13.25
N LEU A 265 -11.50 -9.72 -12.82
CA LEU A 265 -12.15 -9.61 -11.51
C LEU A 265 -13.31 -10.60 -11.36
N VAL A 266 -14.17 -10.70 -12.40
CA VAL A 266 -15.29 -11.66 -12.42
C VAL A 266 -14.79 -13.09 -12.37
N ALA A 267 -13.77 -13.43 -13.16
CA ALA A 267 -13.17 -14.77 -13.18
C ALA A 267 -12.53 -15.12 -11.84
N TYR A 268 -11.83 -14.16 -11.22
CA TYR A 268 -11.21 -14.32 -9.90
C TYR A 268 -12.25 -14.70 -8.83
N VAL A 269 -13.36 -13.97 -8.74
CA VAL A 269 -14.41 -14.28 -7.74
C VAL A 269 -15.11 -15.59 -8.08
N ARG A 270 -15.49 -15.82 -9.34
CA ARG A 270 -16.15 -17.07 -9.73
C ARG A 270 -15.28 -18.31 -9.48
N GLY A 271 -13.96 -18.14 -9.50
CA GLY A 271 -12.97 -19.17 -9.18
C GLY A 271 -12.67 -19.36 -7.67
N GLY A 272 -13.39 -18.70 -6.77
CA GLY A 272 -13.27 -18.89 -5.32
C GLY A 272 -12.57 -17.76 -4.56
N GLY A 273 -12.12 -16.69 -5.23
CA GLY A 273 -11.53 -15.52 -4.58
C GLY A 273 -12.56 -14.68 -3.82
N VAL A 274 -12.11 -13.95 -2.82
CA VAL A 274 -12.89 -12.92 -2.13
C VAL A 274 -12.46 -11.54 -2.61
N LEU A 275 -13.40 -10.78 -3.17
CA LEU A 275 -13.20 -9.42 -3.66
C LEU A 275 -13.90 -8.43 -2.72
N VAL A 276 -13.22 -7.34 -2.36
CA VAL A 276 -13.86 -6.18 -1.71
C VAL A 276 -13.69 -4.97 -2.63
N GLY A 277 -14.79 -4.53 -3.23
CA GLY A 277 -14.86 -3.32 -4.06
C GLY A 277 -15.35 -2.12 -3.24
N GLY A 278 -14.78 -0.96 -3.51
CA GLY A 278 -15.23 0.32 -2.98
C GLY A 278 -16.12 1.06 -3.97
N PHE A 279 -16.78 2.06 -3.46
CA PHE A 279 -17.68 2.96 -4.19
C PHE A 279 -17.05 3.51 -5.48
N PHE A 280 -17.89 3.92 -6.41
CA PHE A 280 -17.51 4.56 -7.67
C PHE A 280 -16.56 3.69 -8.53
N THR A 281 -16.70 2.37 -8.45
CA THR A 281 -15.90 1.38 -9.19
C THR A 281 -16.66 0.91 -10.45
N GLY A 282 -16.00 0.84 -11.62
CA GLY A 282 -16.58 0.35 -12.87
C GLY A 282 -17.50 1.33 -13.59
N VAL A 283 -17.36 2.60 -13.27
CA VAL A 283 -18.24 3.68 -13.79
C VAL A 283 -17.93 4.01 -15.24
N ALA A 284 -16.66 4.11 -15.60
CA ALA A 284 -16.24 4.50 -16.94
C ALA A 284 -15.32 3.44 -17.58
N ASP A 285 -15.29 3.44 -18.91
CA ASP A 285 -14.33 2.66 -19.66
C ASP A 285 -12.92 3.34 -19.65
N LYS A 286 -11.96 2.71 -20.30
CA LYS A 286 -10.57 3.22 -20.37
C LYS A 286 -10.43 4.59 -21.07
N ASP A 287 -11.45 5.01 -21.81
CA ASP A 287 -11.48 6.28 -22.56
C ASP A 287 -12.32 7.35 -21.82
N ASP A 288 -12.59 7.12 -20.51
CA ASP A 288 -13.37 8.02 -19.64
C ASP A 288 -14.81 8.24 -20.12
N ARG A 289 -15.40 7.23 -20.78
CA ARG A 289 -16.81 7.22 -21.15
C ARG A 289 -17.61 6.49 -20.08
N VAL A 290 -18.57 7.18 -19.46
CA VAL A 290 -19.49 6.57 -18.49
C VAL A 290 -20.29 5.47 -19.16
N ARG A 291 -20.37 4.32 -18.51
CA ARG A 291 -21.09 3.15 -18.99
C ARG A 291 -22.62 3.32 -18.82
N ASP A 292 -23.38 2.73 -19.70
CA ASP A 292 -24.84 2.70 -19.59
C ASP A 292 -25.25 2.08 -18.24
N GLY A 293 -26.15 2.77 -17.52
CA GLY A 293 -26.53 2.41 -16.16
C GLY A 293 -25.55 2.87 -15.07
N GLY A 294 -24.58 3.75 -15.41
CA GLY A 294 -23.65 4.35 -14.46
C GLY A 294 -22.61 3.41 -13.83
N PHE A 295 -22.62 2.13 -14.26
CA PHE A 295 -21.81 1.06 -13.65
C PHE A 295 -21.78 -0.14 -14.61
N ASP A 296 -20.63 -0.79 -14.78
CA ASP A 296 -20.54 -1.95 -15.67
C ASP A 296 -21.48 -3.08 -15.23
N ALA A 297 -22.26 -3.61 -16.17
CA ALA A 297 -23.29 -4.61 -15.89
C ALA A 297 -22.73 -5.91 -15.28
N ARG A 298 -21.51 -6.31 -15.67
CA ARG A 298 -20.83 -7.52 -15.13
C ARG A 298 -20.40 -7.31 -13.69
N LEU A 299 -19.92 -6.10 -13.34
CA LEU A 299 -19.55 -5.75 -11.97
C LEU A 299 -20.81 -5.53 -11.11
N ARG A 300 -21.87 -4.94 -11.65
CA ARG A 300 -23.17 -4.87 -10.94
C ARG A 300 -23.66 -6.27 -10.54
N GLU A 301 -23.73 -7.19 -11.51
CA GLU A 301 -24.08 -8.59 -11.23
C GLU A 301 -23.15 -9.22 -10.18
N LEU A 302 -21.83 -8.98 -10.30
CA LEU A 302 -20.82 -9.53 -9.39
C LEU A 302 -21.04 -9.06 -7.95
N PHE A 303 -21.32 -7.78 -7.75
CA PHE A 303 -21.56 -7.19 -6.42
C PHE A 303 -23.01 -7.37 -5.92
N GLY A 304 -23.90 -7.93 -6.75
CA GLY A 304 -25.30 -8.12 -6.41
C GLY A 304 -26.13 -6.83 -6.45
N ILE A 305 -25.69 -5.85 -7.23
CA ILE A 305 -26.38 -4.58 -7.45
C ILE A 305 -27.30 -4.71 -8.68
N ASP A 306 -28.57 -4.33 -8.56
CA ASP A 306 -29.52 -4.28 -9.67
C ASP A 306 -29.49 -2.91 -10.36
N VAL A 307 -29.70 -1.86 -9.58
CA VAL A 307 -29.75 -0.47 -10.09
C VAL A 307 -28.88 0.44 -9.23
N LEU A 308 -28.12 1.30 -9.89
CA LEU A 308 -27.56 2.51 -9.32
C LEU A 308 -28.46 3.68 -9.70
N HIS A 309 -29.12 4.29 -8.73
CA HIS A 309 -29.99 5.42 -8.94
C HIS A 309 -29.23 6.74 -9.01
N GLU A 310 -28.37 6.99 -8.00
CA GLU A 310 -27.67 8.27 -7.90
C GLU A 310 -26.38 8.11 -7.08
N TRP A 311 -25.39 8.96 -7.37
CA TRP A 311 -24.21 9.18 -6.53
C TRP A 311 -24.48 10.34 -5.57
N TRP A 312 -24.18 10.12 -4.29
CA TRP A 312 -24.32 11.10 -3.22
C TRP A 312 -22.97 11.42 -2.59
N PRO A 313 -22.12 12.25 -3.25
CA PRO A 313 -20.85 12.66 -2.68
C PRO A 313 -21.08 13.54 -1.45
N LEU A 314 -20.17 13.45 -0.48
CA LEU A 314 -20.24 14.22 0.75
C LEU A 314 -19.26 15.41 0.69
N ASP A 315 -19.65 16.51 1.37
CA ASP A 315 -18.74 17.63 1.58
C ASP A 315 -17.65 17.27 2.60
N GLU A 316 -16.56 18.05 2.60
CA GLU A 316 -15.44 17.83 3.51
C GLU A 316 -15.88 17.99 4.97
N GLY A 317 -15.69 16.93 5.76
CA GLY A 317 -16.09 16.87 7.16
C GLY A 317 -17.53 16.39 7.40
N ASP A 318 -18.32 16.21 6.35
CA ASP A 318 -19.64 15.61 6.46
C ASP A 318 -19.55 14.09 6.56
N THR A 319 -20.56 13.50 7.20
CA THR A 319 -20.70 12.05 7.35
C THR A 319 -22.11 11.61 6.97
N VAL A 320 -22.22 10.35 6.54
CA VAL A 320 -23.48 9.65 6.40
C VAL A 320 -23.58 8.54 7.44
N GLY A 321 -24.69 8.51 8.17
CA GLY A 321 -24.90 7.45 9.18
C GLY A 321 -25.05 6.09 8.52
N VAL A 322 -24.44 5.07 9.11
CA VAL A 322 -24.58 3.66 8.74
C VAL A 322 -24.80 2.84 10.02
N GLU A 323 -25.38 1.66 9.90
CA GLU A 323 -25.53 0.76 11.05
C GLU A 323 -24.19 0.40 11.68
N GLY A 324 -23.89 0.98 12.85
CA GLY A 324 -22.70 0.71 13.63
C GLY A 324 -21.48 1.58 13.32
N PHE A 325 -21.54 2.49 12.36
CA PHE A 325 -20.44 3.41 12.03
C PHE A 325 -20.93 4.61 11.20
N ASP A 326 -20.04 5.55 10.92
CA ASP A 326 -20.26 6.63 9.96
C ASP A 326 -19.44 6.43 8.70
N GLY A 327 -20.04 6.73 7.54
CA GLY A 327 -19.38 6.82 6.24
C GLY A 327 -18.94 8.24 5.93
N THR A 328 -17.89 8.38 5.13
CA THR A 328 -17.30 9.66 4.71
C THR A 328 -17.07 9.68 3.21
N VAL A 329 -16.80 10.85 2.64
CA VAL A 329 -16.40 11.10 1.24
C VAL A 329 -17.52 10.85 0.22
N TRP A 330 -18.25 9.74 0.34
CA TRP A 330 -19.13 9.25 -0.71
C TRP A 330 -20.27 8.40 -0.16
N SER A 331 -21.40 8.39 -0.86
CA SER A 331 -22.48 7.42 -0.66
C SER A 331 -23.20 7.18 -1.99
N GLU A 332 -24.00 6.12 -2.09
CA GLU A 332 -24.68 5.71 -3.29
C GLU A 332 -26.09 5.21 -2.99
N ASP A 333 -27.04 5.55 -3.86
CA ASP A 333 -28.40 5.05 -3.83
C ASP A 333 -28.51 3.83 -4.75
N LEU A 334 -28.75 2.66 -4.16
CA LEU A 334 -28.65 1.37 -4.83
C LEU A 334 -29.87 0.48 -4.55
N ASP A 335 -30.38 -0.20 -5.60
CA ASP A 335 -31.23 -1.38 -5.47
C ASP A 335 -30.38 -2.65 -5.64
N LEU A 336 -30.73 -3.70 -4.92
CA LEU A 336 -29.99 -4.95 -4.92
C LEU A 336 -30.75 -6.09 -5.62
N LEU A 337 -29.97 -7.02 -6.17
CA LEU A 337 -30.48 -8.33 -6.57
C LEU A 337 -31.00 -9.09 -5.34
N PRO A 338 -32.07 -9.91 -5.46
CA PRO A 338 -32.61 -10.69 -4.34
C PRO A 338 -31.62 -11.67 -3.70
N THR A 339 -30.52 -11.97 -4.38
CA THR A 339 -29.44 -12.86 -3.93
C THR A 339 -28.35 -12.16 -3.11
N ALA A 340 -28.36 -10.82 -3.09
CA ALA A 340 -27.38 -10.03 -2.34
C ALA A 340 -27.78 -9.91 -0.86
N GLU A 341 -26.81 -9.87 0.00
CA GLU A 341 -26.94 -9.71 1.46
C GLU A 341 -26.54 -8.28 1.85
N VAL A 342 -27.44 -7.56 2.54
CA VAL A 342 -27.09 -6.28 3.17
C VAL A 342 -26.38 -6.57 4.48
N ILE A 343 -25.13 -6.16 4.58
CA ILE A 343 -24.29 -6.32 5.78
C ILE A 343 -24.50 -5.15 6.73
N ALA A 344 -24.68 -3.93 6.18
CA ALA A 344 -25.03 -2.74 6.92
C ALA A 344 -25.84 -1.80 6.02
N ALA A 345 -26.85 -1.15 6.58
CA ALA A 345 -27.71 -0.19 5.87
C ALA A 345 -27.39 1.25 6.32
N TYR A 346 -27.68 2.21 5.44
CA TYR A 346 -27.66 3.63 5.81
C TYR A 346 -28.71 3.96 6.88
N LYS A 347 -28.42 4.97 7.70
CA LYS A 347 -29.30 5.49 8.75
C LYS A 347 -29.54 6.98 8.61
N GLY A 348 -30.79 7.33 8.47
CA GLY A 348 -31.21 8.73 8.36
C GLY A 348 -30.90 9.35 7.00
N GLY A 349 -31.49 10.54 6.77
CA GLY A 349 -31.35 11.25 5.50
C GLY A 349 -32.09 10.59 4.35
N GLU A 350 -31.71 10.92 3.13
CA GLU A 350 -32.36 10.44 1.90
C GLU A 350 -32.08 8.96 1.61
N LEU A 351 -30.98 8.41 2.14
CA LEU A 351 -30.58 7.03 1.90
C LEU A 351 -31.02 6.06 3.01
N ASP A 352 -31.85 6.51 3.97
CA ASP A 352 -32.28 5.71 5.13
C ASP A 352 -32.82 4.34 4.75
N GLY A 353 -32.22 3.27 5.30
CA GLY A 353 -32.55 1.87 4.99
C GLY A 353 -31.92 1.32 3.70
N GLY A 354 -31.28 2.15 2.87
CA GLY A 354 -30.54 1.73 1.69
C GLY A 354 -29.25 0.96 2.03
N PRO A 355 -28.71 0.14 1.12
CA PRO A 355 -27.53 -0.71 1.39
C PRO A 355 -26.23 0.10 1.38
N ALA A 356 -25.52 0.11 2.50
CA ALA A 356 -24.20 0.76 2.62
C ALA A 356 -23.03 -0.24 2.47
N VAL A 357 -23.21 -1.47 2.94
CA VAL A 357 -22.25 -2.57 2.78
C VAL A 357 -23.00 -3.81 2.30
N ILE A 358 -22.56 -4.33 1.18
CA ILE A 358 -23.21 -5.43 0.46
C ILE A 358 -22.25 -6.61 0.39
N ARG A 359 -22.78 -7.83 0.46
CA ARG A 359 -22.06 -9.06 0.19
C ARG A 359 -22.87 -9.93 -0.77
N HIS A 360 -22.24 -10.42 -1.83
CA HIS A 360 -22.87 -11.29 -2.80
C HIS A 360 -22.00 -12.51 -3.09
N ARG A 361 -22.62 -13.67 -3.22
CA ARG A 361 -21.93 -14.89 -3.66
C ARG A 361 -22.00 -15.00 -5.18
N ALA A 362 -20.85 -15.21 -5.81
CA ALA A 362 -20.75 -15.37 -7.25
C ALA A 362 -19.82 -16.54 -7.60
N GLY A 363 -20.35 -17.62 -8.15
CA GLY A 363 -19.59 -18.85 -8.36
C GLY A 363 -19.14 -19.47 -7.02
N GLU A 364 -17.85 -19.78 -6.91
CA GLU A 364 -17.27 -20.37 -5.70
C GLU A 364 -16.80 -19.32 -4.68
N GLY A 365 -16.76 -18.04 -5.04
CA GLY A 365 -16.26 -16.95 -4.20
C GLY A 365 -17.32 -15.99 -3.71
N ALA A 366 -16.88 -14.85 -3.24
CA ALA A 366 -17.73 -13.77 -2.75
C ALA A 366 -17.19 -12.41 -3.14
N ALA A 367 -18.10 -11.48 -3.42
CA ALA A 367 -17.82 -10.08 -3.65
C ALA A 367 -18.49 -9.23 -2.56
N TRP A 368 -17.74 -8.32 -1.98
CA TRP A 368 -18.21 -7.29 -1.06
C TRP A 368 -18.18 -5.95 -1.78
N TYR A 369 -19.15 -5.09 -1.52
CA TYR A 369 -19.17 -3.73 -2.04
C TYR A 369 -19.45 -2.75 -0.90
N LEU A 370 -18.63 -1.72 -0.81
CA LEU A 370 -18.76 -0.64 0.16
C LEU A 370 -19.15 0.62 -0.61
N SER A 371 -20.42 1.03 -0.52
CA SER A 371 -20.95 2.19 -1.24
C SER A 371 -20.62 3.53 -0.56
N THR A 372 -19.81 3.50 0.50
CA THR A 372 -19.23 4.66 1.20
C THR A 372 -17.82 4.33 1.67
N LEU A 373 -17.03 5.33 2.04
CA LEU A 373 -15.78 5.12 2.77
C LEU A 373 -16.09 5.05 4.28
N PRO A 374 -16.04 3.87 4.91
CA PRO A 374 -16.23 3.76 6.36
C PRO A 374 -15.13 4.51 7.13
N GLU A 375 -15.43 5.01 8.30
CA GLU A 375 -14.42 5.50 9.22
C GLU A 375 -13.36 4.42 9.52
N PRO A 376 -12.12 4.79 9.94
CA PRO A 376 -10.98 3.86 9.97
C PRO A 376 -11.20 2.56 10.75
N ASP A 377 -11.86 2.62 11.91
CA ASP A 377 -12.11 1.43 12.73
C ASP A 377 -13.15 0.50 12.10
N ALA A 378 -14.17 1.05 11.48
CA ALA A 378 -15.18 0.29 10.75
C ALA A 378 -14.59 -0.35 9.48
N LEU A 379 -13.82 0.40 8.69
CA LEU A 379 -13.12 -0.14 7.51
C LEU A 379 -12.22 -1.30 7.92
N ARG A 380 -11.44 -1.15 8.99
CA ARG A 380 -10.61 -2.22 9.54
C ARG A 380 -11.44 -3.45 9.91
N GLY A 381 -12.58 -3.26 10.59
CA GLY A 381 -13.48 -4.35 10.97
C GLY A 381 -14.09 -5.10 9.79
N LEU A 382 -14.51 -4.38 8.74
CA LEU A 382 -15.07 -4.94 7.51
C LEU A 382 -14.01 -5.72 6.73
N LEU A 383 -12.82 -5.16 6.53
CA LEU A 383 -11.72 -5.86 5.87
C LEU A 383 -11.23 -7.07 6.66
N ALA A 384 -11.25 -7.02 8.02
CA ALA A 384 -11.00 -8.19 8.86
C ALA A 384 -12.00 -9.32 8.62
N ARG A 385 -13.28 -8.96 8.45
CA ARG A 385 -14.33 -9.94 8.16
C ARG A 385 -14.13 -10.58 6.79
N ALA A 386 -13.83 -9.79 5.76
CA ALA A 386 -13.53 -10.28 4.43
C ALA A 386 -12.24 -11.14 4.38
N ALA A 387 -11.18 -10.72 5.09
CA ALA A 387 -9.93 -11.48 5.19
C ALA A 387 -10.13 -12.85 5.85
N ARG A 388 -10.94 -12.91 6.93
CA ARG A 388 -11.31 -14.20 7.55
C ARG A 388 -12.12 -15.08 6.60
N GLU A 389 -13.08 -14.54 5.88
CA GLU A 389 -13.85 -15.28 4.85
C GLU A 389 -12.92 -15.84 3.77
N ALA A 390 -11.95 -15.06 3.33
CA ALA A 390 -10.94 -15.46 2.35
C ALA A 390 -9.93 -16.49 2.91
N GLY A 391 -9.90 -16.70 4.23
CA GLY A 391 -8.92 -17.56 4.88
C GLY A 391 -7.50 -16.98 4.88
N VAL A 392 -7.36 -15.66 4.79
CA VAL A 392 -6.07 -14.96 4.94
C VAL A 392 -5.59 -15.10 6.38
N ARG A 393 -4.31 -15.45 6.54
CA ARG A 393 -3.69 -15.64 7.85
C ARG A 393 -2.56 -14.62 8.06
N PRO A 394 -2.65 -13.78 9.12
CA PRO A 394 -1.52 -12.92 9.48
C PRO A 394 -0.35 -13.79 10.00
N PRO A 395 0.90 -13.27 9.96
CA PRO A 395 2.08 -14.00 10.44
C PRO A 395 2.04 -14.36 11.94
N LEU A 396 1.23 -13.65 12.72
CA LEU A 396 0.97 -13.89 14.14
C LEU A 396 -0.54 -13.95 14.37
N ASP A 397 -1.01 -14.95 15.11
CA ASP A 397 -2.44 -15.10 15.45
C ASP A 397 -2.93 -14.03 16.43
N ARG A 398 -2.05 -13.53 17.30
CA ARG A 398 -2.33 -12.52 18.30
C ARG A 398 -1.19 -11.51 18.35
N PHE A 399 -1.53 -10.24 18.33
CA PHE A 399 -0.54 -9.15 18.40
C PHE A 399 -1.17 -7.89 19.01
N PRO A 400 -0.41 -7.12 19.80
CA PRO A 400 -0.83 -5.82 20.30
C PRO A 400 -0.92 -4.78 19.17
N ALA A 401 -1.73 -3.74 19.40
CA ALA A 401 -1.80 -2.60 18.48
C ALA A 401 -0.41 -1.95 18.31
N GLY A 402 -0.09 -1.56 17.09
CA GLY A 402 1.21 -0.95 16.74
C GLY A 402 2.36 -1.95 16.59
N VAL A 403 2.09 -3.25 16.68
CA VAL A 403 3.04 -4.29 16.31
C VAL A 403 2.80 -4.71 14.87
N GLU A 404 3.86 -4.67 14.08
CA GLU A 404 3.90 -5.20 12.72
C GLU A 404 4.68 -6.52 12.68
N ALA A 405 4.15 -7.50 11.96
CA ALA A 405 4.79 -8.78 11.72
C ALA A 405 4.81 -9.10 10.22
N VAL A 406 5.96 -9.46 9.69
CA VAL A 406 6.14 -9.80 8.26
C VAL A 406 7.02 -11.03 8.14
N ARG A 407 6.62 -11.98 7.29
CA ARG A 407 7.48 -13.11 6.90
C ARG A 407 8.21 -12.79 5.59
N ARG A 408 9.55 -12.91 5.65
CA ARG A 408 10.42 -12.85 4.49
C ARG A 408 11.29 -14.10 4.44
N GLY A 409 11.08 -14.94 3.42
CA GLY A 409 11.63 -16.30 3.43
C GLY A 409 11.21 -17.05 4.71
N GLU A 410 12.17 -17.64 5.39
CA GLU A 410 11.95 -18.34 6.66
C GLU A 410 12.00 -17.42 7.90
N LEU A 411 12.27 -16.14 7.71
CA LEU A 411 12.42 -15.17 8.80
C LEU A 411 11.09 -14.50 9.14
N LEU A 412 10.81 -14.36 10.43
CA LEU A 412 9.71 -13.56 10.95
C LEU A 412 10.26 -12.27 11.54
N PHE A 413 9.98 -11.14 10.88
CA PHE A 413 10.28 -9.81 11.39
C PHE A 413 9.14 -9.36 12.29
N VAL A 414 9.46 -8.92 13.51
CA VAL A 414 8.49 -8.36 14.46
C VAL A 414 8.96 -6.97 14.85
N LEU A 415 8.12 -5.96 14.59
CA LEU A 415 8.48 -4.56 14.71
C LEU A 415 7.48 -3.84 15.64
N ASN A 416 7.99 -3.15 16.64
CA ASN A 416 7.18 -2.32 17.54
C ASN A 416 7.21 -0.86 17.06
N HIS A 417 6.13 -0.37 16.47
CA HIS A 417 5.98 1.05 16.09
C HIS A 417 5.56 1.94 17.25
N GLY A 418 5.22 1.33 18.40
CA GLY A 418 4.78 2.01 19.60
C GLY A 418 5.89 2.75 20.34
N GLN A 419 5.48 3.68 21.18
CA GLN A 419 6.39 4.47 22.03
C GLN A 419 6.71 3.78 23.37
N GLU A 420 6.04 2.68 23.69
CA GLU A 420 6.21 1.89 24.90
C GLU A 420 6.72 0.48 24.55
N PRO A 421 7.39 -0.19 25.50
CA PRO A 421 7.70 -1.60 25.35
C PRO A 421 6.43 -2.45 25.19
N VAL A 422 6.53 -3.53 24.44
CA VAL A 422 5.41 -4.43 24.17
C VAL A 422 5.85 -5.88 24.25
N THR A 423 4.99 -6.74 24.80
CA THR A 423 5.17 -8.19 24.79
C THR A 423 4.25 -8.81 23.72
N VAL A 424 4.84 -9.60 22.86
CA VAL A 424 4.19 -10.24 21.70
C VAL A 424 4.23 -11.74 21.90
N PRO A 425 3.08 -12.44 21.86
CA PRO A 425 3.08 -13.91 21.85
C PRO A 425 3.70 -14.42 20.54
N VAL A 426 4.59 -15.38 20.63
CA VAL A 426 5.19 -16.08 19.49
C VAL A 426 5.10 -17.57 19.72
N ASP A 427 4.55 -18.31 18.76
CA ASP A 427 4.41 -19.75 18.88
C ASP A 427 5.75 -20.44 18.55
N GLY A 428 6.10 -21.49 19.31
CA GLY A 428 7.37 -22.20 19.13
C GLY A 428 8.57 -21.53 19.79
N THR A 429 9.76 -21.98 19.40
CA THR A 429 11.05 -21.47 19.89
C THR A 429 11.79 -20.79 18.74
N HIS A 430 12.25 -19.56 18.97
CA HIS A 430 12.91 -18.76 17.94
C HIS A 430 14.22 -18.17 18.46
N GLU A 431 15.23 -18.12 17.60
CA GLU A 431 16.43 -17.31 17.78
C GLU A 431 16.23 -15.93 17.14
N ASP A 432 16.45 -14.86 17.89
CA ASP A 432 16.51 -13.51 17.33
C ASP A 432 17.93 -13.27 16.76
N LEU A 433 18.02 -13.17 15.46
CA LEU A 433 19.31 -12.99 14.76
C LEU A 433 20.02 -11.69 15.11
N LEU A 434 19.28 -10.67 15.54
CA LEU A 434 19.87 -9.36 15.87
C LEU A 434 20.56 -9.40 17.25
N SER A 435 19.97 -10.04 18.24
CA SER A 435 20.47 -10.11 19.61
C SER A 435 21.20 -11.42 19.95
N GLY A 436 20.89 -12.51 19.24
CA GLY A 436 21.30 -13.88 19.57
C GLY A 436 20.48 -14.51 20.71
N ALA A 437 19.44 -13.84 21.20
CA ALA A 437 18.58 -14.36 22.24
C ALA A 437 17.62 -15.41 21.72
N VAL A 438 17.28 -16.40 22.56
CA VAL A 438 16.25 -17.40 22.24
C VAL A 438 14.97 -17.04 22.97
N HIS A 439 13.85 -17.04 22.25
CA HIS A 439 12.52 -16.72 22.74
C HIS A 439 11.60 -17.94 22.57
N ALA A 440 10.85 -18.25 23.62
CA ALA A 440 9.87 -19.34 23.60
C ALA A 440 8.56 -18.84 24.22
N GLY A 441 7.48 -18.86 23.43
CA GLY A 441 6.13 -18.45 23.85
C GLY A 441 5.89 -16.94 23.85
N GLU A 442 6.89 -16.10 24.11
CA GLU A 442 6.76 -14.64 24.12
C GLU A 442 8.04 -13.91 23.74
N LEU A 443 7.89 -12.72 23.18
CA LEU A 443 8.94 -11.79 22.80
C LEU A 443 8.63 -10.41 23.37
N THR A 444 9.54 -9.80 24.13
CA THR A 444 9.41 -8.41 24.56
C THR A 444 10.28 -7.51 23.71
N LEU A 445 9.64 -6.55 23.03
CA LEU A 445 10.29 -5.52 22.24
C LEU A 445 10.28 -4.18 22.98
N PRO A 446 11.41 -3.48 23.07
CA PRO A 446 11.43 -2.11 23.57
C PRO A 446 10.71 -1.17 22.62
N ARG A 447 10.53 0.09 23.03
CA ARG A 447 10.11 1.19 22.16
C ARG A 447 10.89 1.19 20.85
N TYR A 448 10.19 1.21 19.70
CA TYR A 448 10.81 1.12 18.36
C TYR A 448 11.75 -0.07 18.19
N GLY A 449 11.48 -1.14 18.93
CA GLY A 449 12.25 -2.38 18.89
C GLY A 449 11.94 -3.21 17.65
N VAL A 450 12.95 -3.96 17.21
CA VAL A 450 12.82 -4.95 16.12
C VAL A 450 13.52 -6.22 16.53
N ALA A 451 12.87 -7.35 16.32
CA ALA A 451 13.45 -8.69 16.34
C ALA A 451 13.31 -9.34 14.97
N VAL A 452 14.28 -10.15 14.59
CA VAL A 452 14.24 -10.97 13.38
C VAL A 452 14.41 -12.42 13.80
N LEU A 453 13.32 -13.14 13.77
CA LEU A 453 13.17 -14.44 14.36
C LEU A 453 13.35 -15.56 13.33
N ARG A 454 14.22 -16.49 13.63
CA ARG A 454 14.38 -17.76 12.92
C ARG A 454 13.87 -18.89 13.82
N GLU A 455 13.00 -19.73 13.30
CA GLU A 455 12.47 -20.88 14.04
C GLU A 455 13.60 -21.88 14.37
N VAL A 456 13.67 -22.32 15.61
CA VAL A 456 14.58 -23.39 16.05
C VAL A 456 13.84 -24.71 15.93
N VAL A 457 14.18 -25.47 14.89
CA VAL A 457 13.67 -26.84 14.72
C VAL A 457 14.47 -27.75 15.63
N GLU A 458 13.81 -28.46 16.56
CA GLU A 458 14.42 -29.47 17.43
C GLU A 458 14.91 -30.72 16.67
#